data_121cbe708ea0919c20b761cdf99ecdc2
#
_entry.id   121cbe708ea0919c20b761cdf99ecdc2
#
_cell.length_a   1.000
_cell.length_b   1.000
_cell.length_c   1.000
_cell.angle_alpha   90.00
_cell.angle_beta   90.00
_cell.angle_gamma   90.00
#
_symmetry.space_group_name_H-M   'P 1'
#
loop_
_entity.id
_entity.type
_entity.pdbx_description
1 polymer ?
#
loop_
_entity_poly.entity_id
_entity_poly.type
_entity_poly.pdbx_seq_one_letter_code
_entity_poly.pdbx_strand_id
1 'polypeptide(L)'
;MINKIFALPVVEQLTPVLSRRQIDGADVIVVDHPRVKASVALNGAHLLSWKPEGEVEGLWLSDATSFKKGAAIRGGVPICWPWFGPSAQPGLPSHGFARNQQWTLKAHNEDDSGAVLTFELQANDETRALWPHDFTLYARFKLGKTCEIELEAHGEFETTSALHTYFNVGDISAVKVSGLGDTFIDKVDNAKEGKLSDGVQAFPDRTDRKSVV
;
A
#
# COMPACT_ATOMS: atom_id res chain seq x y z
N MET A 1 8.00 6.08 13.27
CA MET A 1 6.99 6.84 12.48
C MET A 1 5.55 6.50 12.90
N ILE A 2 5.17 5.25 12.98
CA ILE A 2 3.76 4.82 13.24
C ILE A 2 3.21 5.40 14.54
N ASN A 3 3.93 5.28 15.66
CA ASN A 3 3.49 5.86 16.95
C ASN A 3 3.26 7.38 16.88
N LYS A 4 4.01 8.09 16.04
CA LYS A 4 3.83 9.53 15.81
C LYS A 4 2.47 9.80 15.16
N ILE A 5 2.04 8.99 14.19
CA ILE A 5 0.74 9.14 13.51
C ILE A 5 -0.41 9.02 14.51
N PHE A 6 -0.36 8.05 15.42
CA PHE A 6 -1.39 7.87 16.45
C PHE A 6 -1.39 8.96 17.53
N ALA A 7 -0.29 9.70 17.68
CA ALA A 7 -0.16 10.81 18.61
C ALA A 7 -0.52 12.18 18.00
N LEU A 8 -0.80 12.27 16.69
CA LEU A 8 -1.19 13.53 16.05
C LEU A 8 -2.52 14.04 16.59
N PRO A 9 -2.73 15.35 16.64
CA PRO A 9 -4.03 15.94 16.97
C PRO A 9 -5.12 15.46 16.00
N VAL A 10 -6.32 15.23 16.54
CA VAL A 10 -7.52 14.95 15.73
C VAL A 10 -7.97 16.25 15.06
N VAL A 11 -8.04 16.23 13.74
CA VAL A 11 -8.59 17.32 12.93
C VAL A 11 -10.10 17.20 12.80
N GLU A 12 -10.57 15.96 12.62
CA GLU A 12 -11.99 15.64 12.51
C GLU A 12 -12.26 14.24 13.08
N GLN A 13 -13.27 14.13 13.94
CA GLN A 13 -13.77 12.85 14.42
C GLN A 13 -14.88 12.36 13.49
N LEU A 14 -14.65 11.25 12.79
CA LEU A 14 -15.62 10.67 11.85
C LEU A 14 -16.61 9.76 12.58
N THR A 15 -16.08 8.91 13.47
CA THR A 15 -16.84 8.02 14.36
C THR A 15 -16.11 7.87 15.68
N PRO A 16 -16.63 7.19 16.70
CA PRO A 16 -15.90 6.96 17.96
C PRO A 16 -14.52 6.33 17.78
N VAL A 17 -14.29 5.54 16.70
CA VAL A 17 -13.03 4.82 16.45
C VAL A 17 -12.29 5.29 15.19
N LEU A 18 -12.89 6.18 14.38
CA LEU A 18 -12.28 6.71 13.17
C LEU A 18 -12.05 8.22 13.28
N SER A 19 -10.85 8.67 12.99
CA SER A 19 -10.51 10.09 12.97
C SER A 19 -9.64 10.46 11.77
N ARG A 20 -9.82 11.69 11.27
CA ARG A 20 -8.89 12.31 10.33
C ARG A 20 -7.85 13.12 11.09
N ARG A 21 -6.59 12.91 10.74
CA ARG A 21 -5.43 13.63 11.28
C ARG A 21 -4.56 14.14 10.15
N GLN A 22 -3.58 14.97 10.45
CA GLN A 22 -2.66 15.50 9.42
C GLN A 22 -1.21 15.32 9.83
N ILE A 23 -0.38 14.91 8.86
CA ILE A 23 1.07 14.85 8.97
C ILE A 23 1.69 15.56 7.75
N ASP A 24 2.52 16.58 8.00
CA ASP A 24 3.16 17.41 6.95
C ASP A 24 2.15 17.95 5.90
N GLY A 25 0.92 18.24 6.32
CA GLY A 25 -0.17 18.72 5.48
C GLY A 25 -0.93 17.62 4.72
N ALA A 26 -0.56 16.36 4.85
CA ALA A 26 -1.28 15.23 4.26
C ALA A 26 -2.31 14.66 5.24
N ASP A 27 -3.52 14.39 4.74
CA ASP A 27 -4.58 13.77 5.52
C ASP A 27 -4.34 12.26 5.69
N VAL A 28 -4.58 11.78 6.92
CA VAL A 28 -4.48 10.37 7.30
C VAL A 28 -5.75 9.99 8.07
N ILE A 29 -6.40 8.91 7.66
CA ILE A 29 -7.46 8.27 8.42
C ILE A 29 -6.83 7.32 9.42
N VAL A 30 -7.14 7.52 10.69
CA VAL A 30 -6.67 6.68 11.79
C VAL A 30 -7.85 5.87 12.32
N VAL A 31 -7.63 4.57 12.40
CA VAL A 31 -8.52 3.59 13.02
C VAL A 31 -7.96 3.27 14.40
N ASP A 32 -8.69 3.63 15.45
CA ASP A 32 -8.38 3.29 16.85
C ASP A 32 -9.51 2.42 17.42
N HIS A 33 -9.65 1.23 16.85
CA HIS A 33 -10.68 0.27 17.19
C HIS A 33 -10.14 -0.72 18.24
N PRO A 34 -10.99 -1.28 19.17
CA PRO A 34 -10.54 -2.27 20.15
C PRO A 34 -9.83 -3.49 19.54
N ARG A 35 -10.22 -3.92 18.34
CA ARG A 35 -9.64 -5.08 17.65
C ARG A 35 -8.45 -4.77 16.78
N VAL A 36 -8.23 -3.50 16.41
CA VAL A 36 -7.17 -3.13 15.49
C VAL A 36 -6.81 -1.66 15.59
N LYS A 37 -5.54 -1.34 15.51
CA LYS A 37 -5.05 0.01 15.21
C LYS A 37 -4.49 0.02 13.80
N ALA A 38 -4.96 0.97 12.98
CA ALA A 38 -4.51 1.09 11.61
C ALA A 38 -4.52 2.54 11.14
N SER A 39 -3.80 2.84 10.06
CA SER A 39 -3.84 4.17 9.48
C SER A 39 -3.65 4.11 7.96
N VAL A 40 -4.40 4.94 7.24
CA VAL A 40 -4.38 5.04 5.78
C VAL A 40 -4.23 6.50 5.38
N ALA A 41 -3.18 6.83 4.63
CA ALA A 41 -3.02 8.16 4.05
C ALA A 41 -3.94 8.33 2.84
N LEU A 42 -4.56 9.51 2.70
CA LEU A 42 -5.35 9.82 1.51
C LEU A 42 -4.46 9.96 0.26
N ASN A 43 -3.19 10.35 0.44
CA ASN A 43 -2.22 10.30 -0.64
C ASN A 43 -1.90 8.84 -0.97
N GLY A 44 -2.37 8.36 -2.11
CA GLY A 44 -2.18 7.00 -2.60
C GLY A 44 -3.13 5.96 -2.02
N ALA A 45 -4.16 6.31 -1.23
CA ALA A 45 -4.91 5.37 -0.39
C ALA A 45 -3.96 4.39 0.32
N HIS A 46 -2.89 4.92 0.89
CA HIS A 46 -1.73 4.17 1.32
C HIS A 46 -1.90 3.64 2.73
N LEU A 47 -2.06 2.33 2.91
CA LEU A 47 -2.07 1.70 4.24
C LEU A 47 -0.69 1.82 4.86
N LEU A 48 -0.61 2.56 5.97
CA LEU A 48 0.66 2.90 6.65
C LEU A 48 0.96 1.97 7.82
N SER A 49 -0.09 1.48 8.49
CA SER A 49 -0.02 0.71 9.73
C SER A 49 -1.21 -0.23 9.82
N TRP A 50 -0.96 -1.43 10.29
CA TRP A 50 -1.98 -2.42 10.67
C TRP A 50 -1.46 -3.25 11.83
N LYS A 51 -2.10 -3.08 12.99
CA LYS A 51 -1.75 -3.74 14.24
C LYS A 51 -3.00 -4.33 14.88
N PRO A 52 -3.26 -5.64 14.75
CA PRO A 52 -4.32 -6.31 15.48
C PRO A 52 -4.14 -6.23 17.00
N GLU A 53 -5.25 -6.36 17.73
CA GLU A 53 -5.24 -6.46 19.18
C GLU A 53 -4.33 -7.60 19.67
N GLY A 54 -3.43 -7.30 20.61
CA GLY A 54 -2.49 -8.26 21.19
C GLY A 54 -1.27 -8.60 20.31
N GLU A 55 -1.25 -8.12 19.05
CA GLU A 55 -0.19 -8.43 18.09
C GLU A 55 0.82 -7.28 17.94
N VAL A 56 1.92 -7.56 17.27
CA VAL A 56 2.90 -6.55 16.86
C VAL A 56 2.42 -5.87 15.57
N GLU A 57 3.02 -4.71 15.26
CA GLU A 57 2.77 -4.03 13.98
C GLU A 57 3.16 -4.92 12.80
N GLY A 58 2.25 -5.12 11.87
CA GLY A 58 2.45 -6.00 10.71
C GLY A 58 3.19 -5.33 9.55
N LEU A 59 3.20 -3.99 9.50
CA LEU A 59 3.78 -3.24 8.39
C LEU A 59 5.01 -2.45 8.83
N TRP A 60 5.99 -2.38 7.95
CA TRP A 60 7.15 -1.52 8.13
C TRP A 60 6.91 -0.17 7.43
N LEU A 61 7.19 0.92 8.13
CA LEU A 61 7.13 2.28 7.61
C LEU A 61 8.42 3.02 7.95
N SER A 62 9.08 3.61 6.96
CA SER A 62 10.32 4.36 7.15
C SER A 62 10.11 5.58 8.05
N ASP A 63 11.00 5.80 9.01
CA ASP A 63 10.99 6.99 9.84
C ASP A 63 11.37 8.27 9.06
N ALA A 64 12.05 8.10 7.93
CA ALA A 64 12.46 9.19 7.03
C ALA A 64 11.50 9.40 5.85
N THR A 65 10.30 8.75 5.86
CA THR A 65 9.35 8.92 4.76
C THR A 65 8.77 10.34 4.74
N SER A 66 8.50 10.85 3.54
CA SER A 66 7.81 12.13 3.33
C SER A 66 6.33 11.89 3.07
N PHE A 67 5.47 12.73 3.64
CA PHE A 67 4.03 12.75 3.37
C PHE A 67 3.60 13.90 2.46
N LYS A 68 4.56 14.66 1.92
CA LYS A 68 4.26 15.76 1.00
C LYS A 68 3.51 15.26 -0.24
N LYS A 69 2.56 16.06 -0.70
CA LYS A 69 1.80 15.78 -1.94
C LYS A 69 2.73 15.40 -3.10
N GLY A 70 2.41 14.32 -3.80
CA GLY A 70 3.20 13.82 -4.94
C GLY A 70 4.46 13.03 -4.57
N ALA A 71 4.86 13.00 -3.29
CA ALA A 71 5.96 12.15 -2.84
C ALA A 71 5.47 10.72 -2.61
N ALA A 72 6.25 9.73 -3.02
CA ALA A 72 5.97 8.35 -2.70
C ALA A 72 6.29 8.06 -1.23
N ILE A 73 5.31 7.55 -0.49
CA ILE A 73 5.48 7.09 0.89
C ILE A 73 6.32 5.81 0.87
N ARG A 74 7.31 5.72 1.76
CA ARG A 74 8.22 4.57 1.84
C ARG A 74 7.83 3.63 2.96
N GLY A 75 7.35 2.45 2.61
CA GLY A 75 6.83 1.44 3.54
C GLY A 75 5.32 1.26 3.40
N GLY A 76 4.68 0.57 4.35
CA GLY A 76 3.26 0.26 4.27
C GLY A 76 2.88 -0.56 3.06
N VAL A 77 1.76 -0.21 2.41
CA VAL A 77 1.26 -0.90 1.21
C VAL A 77 0.99 0.10 0.08
N PRO A 78 2.00 0.47 -0.73
CA PRO A 78 1.78 1.28 -1.93
C PRO A 78 0.91 0.55 -2.95
N ILE A 79 -0.06 1.25 -3.54
CA ILE A 79 -0.86 0.76 -4.66
C ILE A 79 -0.15 1.12 -5.96
N CYS A 80 0.44 0.14 -6.64
CA CYS A 80 1.06 0.30 -7.93
C CYS A 80 0.02 0.07 -9.02
N TRP A 81 -0.39 1.14 -9.72
CA TRP A 81 -1.39 1.12 -10.77
C TRP A 81 -1.28 2.40 -11.63
N PRO A 82 -1.55 2.41 -12.95
CA PRO A 82 -2.04 1.33 -13.81
C PRO A 82 -0.95 0.43 -14.40
N TRP A 83 0.29 0.56 -14.00
CA TRP A 83 1.37 -0.39 -14.34
C TRP A 83 2.26 -0.67 -13.14
N PHE A 84 2.79 -1.89 -13.09
CA PHE A 84 3.80 -2.29 -12.13
C PHE A 84 5.18 -2.33 -12.78
N GLY A 85 6.19 -1.78 -12.11
CA GLY A 85 7.55 -1.65 -12.64
C GLY A 85 7.75 -0.38 -13.48
N PRO A 86 8.77 -0.35 -14.36
CA PRO A 86 8.99 0.76 -15.27
C PRO A 86 7.84 0.88 -16.29
N SER A 87 7.53 2.11 -16.67
CA SER A 87 6.57 2.35 -17.76
C SER A 87 7.16 1.96 -19.12
N ALA A 88 6.28 1.47 -20.01
CA ALA A 88 6.64 1.29 -21.42
C ALA A 88 6.92 2.63 -22.13
N GLN A 89 6.34 3.74 -21.63
CA GLN A 89 6.56 5.07 -22.17
C GLN A 89 7.70 5.77 -21.38
N PRO A 90 8.73 6.31 -22.04
CA PRO A 90 9.80 7.04 -21.40
C PRO A 90 9.29 8.27 -20.64
N GLY A 91 9.89 8.57 -19.48
CA GLY A 91 9.58 9.76 -18.68
C GLY A 91 8.38 9.61 -17.73
N LEU A 92 7.61 8.53 -17.81
CA LEU A 92 6.55 8.26 -16.84
C LEU A 92 7.10 7.62 -15.55
N PRO A 93 6.45 7.83 -14.41
CA PRO A 93 6.92 7.30 -13.14
C PRO A 93 6.86 5.76 -13.11
N SER A 94 7.85 5.12 -12.49
CA SER A 94 7.78 3.68 -12.20
C SER A 94 6.62 3.37 -11.25
N HIS A 95 5.98 2.22 -11.43
CA HIS A 95 4.88 1.71 -10.62
C HIS A 95 3.58 2.51 -10.73
N GLY A 96 3.35 3.15 -11.87
CA GLY A 96 2.16 3.95 -12.10
C GLY A 96 2.10 5.24 -11.26
N PHE A 97 0.93 5.84 -11.22
CA PHE A 97 0.71 7.11 -10.55
C PHE A 97 -0.25 7.04 -9.34
N ALA A 98 -1.03 5.96 -9.19
CA ALA A 98 -2.09 5.89 -8.18
C ALA A 98 -1.59 6.17 -6.75
N ARG A 99 -0.37 5.70 -6.42
CA ARG A 99 0.27 5.93 -5.11
C ARG A 99 0.69 7.39 -4.84
N ASN A 100 0.69 8.24 -5.86
CA ASN A 100 1.07 9.66 -5.77
C ASN A 100 -0.12 10.61 -5.94
N GLN A 101 -1.33 10.05 -6.16
CA GLN A 101 -2.56 10.82 -6.31
C GLN A 101 -3.28 10.97 -4.97
N GLN A 102 -4.05 12.04 -4.85
CA GLN A 102 -4.93 12.26 -3.71
C GLN A 102 -6.23 11.46 -3.94
N TRP A 103 -6.54 10.55 -3.03
CA TRP A 103 -7.77 9.77 -3.02
C TRP A 103 -8.79 10.39 -2.08
N THR A 104 -10.05 10.06 -2.28
CA THR A 104 -11.15 10.48 -1.41
C THR A 104 -11.66 9.31 -0.58
N LEU A 105 -11.84 9.51 0.72
CA LEU A 105 -12.58 8.53 1.55
C LEU A 105 -14.04 8.56 1.13
N LYS A 106 -14.48 7.53 0.42
CA LYS A 106 -15.83 7.42 -0.16
C LYS A 106 -16.85 6.87 0.82
N ALA A 107 -16.44 5.89 1.59
CA ALA A 107 -17.28 5.24 2.58
C ALA A 107 -16.44 4.65 3.71
N HIS A 108 -17.06 4.54 4.87
CA HIS A 108 -16.53 3.78 5.99
C HIS A 108 -17.65 3.07 6.74
N ASN A 109 -17.33 1.96 7.37
CA ASN A 109 -18.19 1.23 8.27
C ASN A 109 -17.36 0.57 9.35
N GLU A 110 -17.97 0.27 10.49
CA GLU A 110 -17.33 -0.41 11.61
C GLU A 110 -18.32 -1.36 12.27
N ASP A 111 -17.81 -2.45 12.82
CA ASP A 111 -18.55 -3.42 13.62
C ASP A 111 -17.64 -3.99 14.71
N ASP A 112 -18.11 -5.00 15.47
CA ASP A 112 -17.33 -5.61 16.56
C ASP A 112 -16.00 -6.27 16.08
N SER A 113 -15.83 -6.52 14.79
CA SER A 113 -14.64 -7.17 14.22
C SER A 113 -13.57 -6.19 13.75
N GLY A 114 -13.92 -4.94 13.50
CA GLY A 114 -13.00 -3.92 13.01
C GLY A 114 -13.66 -2.82 12.17
N ALA A 115 -12.92 -2.30 11.19
CA ALA A 115 -13.37 -1.23 10.33
C ALA A 115 -13.17 -1.56 8.85
N VAL A 116 -14.07 -1.07 8.00
CA VAL A 116 -13.97 -1.11 6.54
C VAL A 116 -13.87 0.32 6.02
N LEU A 117 -12.84 0.61 5.26
CA LEU A 117 -12.63 1.91 4.61
C LEU A 117 -12.61 1.72 3.11
N THR A 118 -13.33 2.57 2.36
CA THR A 118 -13.33 2.57 0.90
C THR A 118 -12.84 3.92 0.41
N PHE A 119 -11.77 3.92 -0.35
CA PHE A 119 -11.21 5.09 -1.01
C PHE A 119 -11.49 5.03 -2.50
N GLU A 120 -11.63 6.19 -3.13
CA GLU A 120 -11.89 6.36 -4.56
C GLU A 120 -10.85 7.29 -5.18
N LEU A 121 -10.37 6.90 -6.37
CA LEU A 121 -9.63 7.77 -7.28
C LEU A 121 -10.34 7.76 -8.63
N GLN A 122 -10.66 8.94 -9.15
CA GLN A 122 -11.22 9.11 -10.48
C GLN A 122 -10.20 9.74 -11.41
N ALA A 123 -10.33 9.45 -12.71
CA ALA A 123 -9.56 10.10 -13.74
C ALA A 123 -9.74 11.64 -13.68
N ASN A 124 -8.65 12.36 -13.78
CA ASN A 124 -8.58 13.81 -13.82
C ASN A 124 -7.60 14.25 -14.91
N ASP A 125 -7.46 15.55 -15.13
CA ASP A 125 -6.60 16.07 -16.21
C ASP A 125 -5.13 15.67 -16.02
N GLU A 126 -4.64 15.64 -14.77
CA GLU A 126 -3.26 15.19 -14.46
C GLU A 126 -3.05 13.71 -14.82
N THR A 127 -4.00 12.83 -14.46
CA THR A 127 -3.90 11.41 -14.76
C THR A 127 -4.09 11.11 -16.23
N ARG A 128 -5.00 11.82 -16.94
CA ARG A 128 -5.19 11.68 -18.40
C ARG A 128 -3.95 12.14 -19.18
N ALA A 129 -3.23 13.14 -18.69
CA ALA A 129 -1.97 13.55 -19.31
C ALA A 129 -0.88 12.49 -19.23
N LEU A 130 -0.89 11.66 -18.19
CA LEU A 130 0.03 10.54 -18.01
C LEU A 130 -0.44 9.26 -18.73
N TRP A 131 -1.75 9.03 -18.75
CA TRP A 131 -2.37 7.83 -19.26
C TRP A 131 -3.81 8.16 -19.74
N PRO A 132 -4.05 8.25 -21.06
CA PRO A 132 -5.26 8.86 -21.63
C PRO A 132 -6.48 7.92 -21.57
N HIS A 133 -6.84 7.49 -20.38
CA HIS A 133 -8.01 6.65 -20.12
C HIS A 133 -8.88 7.27 -19.03
N ASP A 134 -10.18 7.10 -19.17
CA ASP A 134 -11.14 7.34 -18.10
C ASP A 134 -11.22 6.10 -17.22
N PHE A 135 -11.19 6.31 -15.91
CA PHE A 135 -11.26 5.24 -14.93
C PHE A 135 -11.91 5.71 -13.62
N THR A 136 -12.43 4.75 -12.88
CA THR A 136 -12.68 4.87 -11.45
C THR A 136 -11.99 3.70 -10.75
N LEU A 137 -11.18 4.00 -9.76
CA LEU A 137 -10.44 3.03 -8.97
C LEU A 137 -10.90 3.09 -7.52
N TYR A 138 -11.24 1.95 -6.95
CA TYR A 138 -11.58 1.83 -5.54
C TYR A 138 -10.52 0.98 -4.83
N ALA A 139 -10.12 1.44 -3.63
CA ALA A 139 -9.33 0.66 -2.70
C ALA A 139 -10.16 0.44 -1.44
N ARG A 140 -10.47 -0.82 -1.12
CA ARG A 140 -11.22 -1.20 0.07
C ARG A 140 -10.32 -1.94 1.05
N PHE A 141 -10.30 -1.46 2.29
CA PHE A 141 -9.53 -2.04 3.38
C PHE A 141 -10.48 -2.59 4.43
N LYS A 142 -10.46 -3.90 4.69
CA LYS A 142 -11.11 -4.52 5.85
C LYS A 142 -10.03 -4.76 6.89
N LEU A 143 -10.12 -4.02 7.99
CA LEU A 143 -9.09 -3.91 9.02
C LEU A 143 -9.62 -4.46 10.34
N GLY A 144 -9.10 -5.59 10.74
CA GLY A 144 -9.44 -6.29 11.97
C GLY A 144 -8.31 -7.22 12.39
N LYS A 145 -8.63 -8.40 12.92
CA LYS A 145 -7.64 -9.45 13.19
C LYS A 145 -6.88 -9.88 11.93
N THR A 146 -7.53 -9.79 10.78
CA THR A 146 -6.94 -9.94 9.44
C THR A 146 -6.98 -8.60 8.72
N CYS A 147 -6.10 -8.41 7.74
CA CYS A 147 -6.10 -7.28 6.83
C CYS A 147 -6.42 -7.80 5.42
N GLU A 148 -7.53 -7.35 4.86
CA GLU A 148 -7.92 -7.63 3.49
C GLU A 148 -7.88 -6.32 2.69
N ILE A 149 -7.21 -6.33 1.55
CA ILE A 149 -7.09 -5.19 0.65
C ILE A 149 -7.62 -5.60 -0.71
N GLU A 150 -8.66 -4.91 -1.16
CA GLU A 150 -9.28 -5.10 -2.46
C GLU A 150 -9.03 -3.86 -3.32
N LEU A 151 -8.56 -4.07 -4.55
CA LEU A 151 -8.42 -3.03 -5.55
C LEU A 151 -9.37 -3.35 -6.71
N GLU A 152 -10.32 -2.44 -6.97
CA GLU A 152 -11.35 -2.57 -8.00
C GLU A 152 -11.18 -1.43 -9.01
N ALA A 153 -11.06 -1.77 -10.30
CA ALA A 153 -10.86 -0.80 -11.37
C ALA A 153 -11.98 -0.89 -12.41
N HIS A 154 -12.57 0.25 -12.76
CA HIS A 154 -13.60 0.39 -13.77
C HIS A 154 -13.11 1.25 -14.92
N GLY A 155 -13.32 0.79 -16.14
CA GLY A 155 -12.96 1.45 -17.40
C GLY A 155 -12.63 0.44 -18.50
N GLU A 156 -12.27 0.95 -19.68
CA GLU A 156 -11.86 0.13 -20.84
C GLU A 156 -10.36 0.30 -21.07
N PHE A 157 -9.55 -0.57 -20.51
CA PHE A 157 -8.09 -0.53 -20.59
C PHE A 157 -7.46 -1.86 -20.19
N GLU A 158 -6.22 -2.05 -20.62
CA GLU A 158 -5.34 -3.07 -20.07
C GLU A 158 -4.43 -2.48 -18.99
N THR A 159 -4.25 -3.17 -17.89
CA THR A 159 -3.46 -2.69 -16.75
C THR A 159 -2.73 -3.84 -16.07
N THR A 160 -1.66 -3.49 -15.38
CA THR A 160 -1.02 -4.35 -14.39
C THR A 160 -1.00 -3.65 -13.04
N SER A 161 -1.19 -4.39 -11.97
CA SER A 161 -1.23 -3.81 -10.63
C SER A 161 -0.41 -4.63 -9.64
N ALA A 162 -0.02 -3.99 -8.53
CA ALA A 162 0.54 -4.68 -7.39
C ALA A 162 0.21 -3.92 -6.10
N LEU A 163 -0.01 -4.67 -5.02
CA LEU A 163 0.03 -4.18 -3.66
C LEU A 163 1.45 -4.44 -3.13
N HIS A 164 2.29 -3.41 -3.15
CA HIS A 164 3.72 -3.53 -2.85
C HIS A 164 3.96 -3.49 -1.34
N THR A 165 3.59 -4.57 -0.63
CA THR A 165 3.58 -4.62 0.83
C THR A 165 4.99 -4.66 1.42
N TYR A 166 5.22 -3.83 2.42
CA TYR A 166 6.42 -3.83 3.28
C TYR A 166 6.06 -4.46 4.63
N PHE A 167 6.38 -5.73 4.80
CA PHE A 167 6.15 -6.41 6.07
C PHE A 167 7.18 -5.99 7.13
N ASN A 168 6.70 -5.83 8.36
CA ASN A 168 7.58 -5.66 9.51
C ASN A 168 8.10 -7.02 9.95
N VAL A 169 9.40 -7.25 9.77
CA VAL A 169 10.09 -8.50 10.12
C VAL A 169 11.20 -8.22 11.13
N GLY A 170 11.45 -9.16 12.02
CA GLY A 170 12.49 -9.01 13.04
C GLY A 170 13.89 -9.09 12.44
N ASP A 171 14.19 -10.20 11.75
CA ASP A 171 15.48 -10.46 11.11
C ASP A 171 15.23 -10.98 9.69
N ILE A 172 15.68 -10.22 8.70
CA ILE A 172 15.51 -10.57 7.28
C ILE A 172 16.21 -11.89 6.93
N SER A 173 17.30 -12.25 7.61
CA SER A 173 18.01 -13.51 7.34
C SER A 173 17.20 -14.75 7.76
N ALA A 174 16.25 -14.58 8.67
CA ALA A 174 15.34 -15.65 9.12
C ALA A 174 14.04 -15.72 8.28
N VAL A 175 13.80 -14.75 7.37
CA VAL A 175 12.58 -14.70 6.58
C VAL A 175 12.63 -15.73 5.46
N LYS A 176 11.52 -16.44 5.30
CA LYS A 176 11.25 -17.31 4.14
C LYS A 176 9.88 -16.96 3.58
N VAL A 177 9.79 -16.91 2.27
CA VAL A 177 8.52 -16.78 1.53
C VAL A 177 8.28 -18.10 0.81
N SER A 178 7.14 -18.71 1.05
CA SER A 178 6.74 -19.99 0.46
C SER A 178 5.44 -19.87 -0.33
N GLY A 179 5.10 -20.90 -1.10
CA GLY A 179 3.92 -20.91 -1.95
C GLY A 179 4.09 -20.10 -3.24
N LEU A 180 5.33 -19.79 -3.59
CA LEU A 180 5.69 -19.12 -4.83
C LEU A 180 5.73 -20.14 -5.97
N GLY A 181 5.66 -19.65 -7.22
CA GLY A 181 5.89 -20.50 -8.40
C GLY A 181 7.32 -21.03 -8.47
N ASP A 182 7.57 -21.96 -9.37
CA ASP A 182 8.88 -22.59 -9.52
C ASP A 182 9.93 -21.68 -10.19
N THR A 183 9.50 -20.57 -10.77
CA THR A 183 10.34 -19.64 -11.51
C THR A 183 10.24 -18.21 -10.98
N PHE A 184 11.28 -17.44 -11.18
CA PHE A 184 11.31 -16.01 -10.89
C PHE A 184 12.07 -15.24 -11.97
N ILE A 185 11.82 -13.95 -12.05
CA ILE A 185 12.59 -13.01 -12.89
C ILE A 185 13.48 -12.15 -12.00
N ASP A 186 14.80 -12.24 -12.18
CA ASP A 186 15.75 -11.39 -11.47
C ASP A 186 15.84 -10.01 -12.15
N LYS A 187 15.15 -9.02 -11.58
CA LYS A 187 15.13 -7.65 -12.10
C LYS A 187 16.47 -6.92 -11.94
N VAL A 188 17.38 -7.46 -11.16
CA VAL A 188 18.72 -6.89 -10.93
C VAL A 188 19.74 -7.48 -11.88
N ASP A 189 19.54 -8.73 -12.34
CA ASP A 189 20.38 -9.43 -13.30
C ASP A 189 19.71 -9.46 -14.69
N ASN A 190 19.49 -8.30 -15.30
CA ASN A 190 18.98 -8.13 -16.67
C ASN A 190 17.67 -8.90 -16.97
N ALA A 191 16.79 -9.02 -15.98
CA ALA A 191 15.53 -9.78 -16.06
C ALA A 191 15.73 -11.26 -16.42
N LYS A 192 16.84 -11.87 -15.98
CA LYS A 192 17.14 -13.28 -16.18
C LYS A 192 16.15 -14.16 -15.42
N GLU A 193 15.67 -15.20 -16.09
CA GLU A 193 14.88 -16.23 -15.43
C GLU A 193 15.74 -17.11 -14.53
N GLY A 194 15.19 -17.44 -13.36
CA GLY A 194 15.78 -18.38 -12.40
C GLY A 194 14.73 -19.36 -11.90
N LYS A 195 15.18 -20.38 -11.18
CA LYS A 195 14.31 -21.37 -10.54
C LYS A 195 14.42 -21.26 -9.03
N LEU A 196 13.28 -21.39 -8.33
CA LEU A 196 13.22 -21.54 -6.89
C LEU A 196 13.34 -23.01 -6.52
N SER A 197 14.05 -23.30 -5.43
CA SER A 197 14.02 -24.61 -4.81
C SER A 197 12.75 -24.75 -4.00
N ASP A 198 11.91 -25.72 -4.35
CA ASP A 198 10.66 -26.02 -3.63
C ASP A 198 9.69 -24.84 -3.50
N GLY A 199 9.73 -23.87 -4.43
CA GLY A 199 8.89 -22.68 -4.39
C GLY A 199 9.15 -21.78 -3.18
N VAL A 200 10.36 -21.81 -2.60
CA VAL A 200 10.74 -21.04 -1.40
C VAL A 200 11.82 -20.02 -1.72
N GLN A 201 11.61 -18.77 -1.35
CA GLN A 201 12.61 -17.70 -1.37
C GLN A 201 13.09 -17.43 0.07
N ALA A 202 14.41 -17.46 0.28
CA ALA A 202 15.07 -17.06 1.51
C ALA A 202 16.08 -15.92 1.26
N PHE A 203 16.47 -15.19 2.30
CA PHE A 203 17.33 -14.00 2.22
C PHE A 203 18.51 -14.15 3.20
N PRO A 204 19.45 -15.08 2.97
CA PRO A 204 20.46 -15.44 3.97
C PRO A 204 21.50 -14.35 4.25
N ASP A 205 21.79 -13.49 3.28
CA ASP A 205 22.96 -12.60 3.33
C ASP A 205 22.74 -11.19 2.80
N ARG A 206 21.58 -10.91 2.18
CA ARG A 206 21.27 -9.56 1.64
C ARG A 206 19.80 -9.37 1.33
N THR A 207 19.41 -8.10 1.15
CA THR A 207 18.11 -7.75 0.59
C THR A 207 17.99 -8.28 -0.84
N ASP A 208 17.01 -9.11 -1.12
CA ASP A 208 16.72 -9.58 -2.45
C ASP A 208 15.90 -8.55 -3.24
N ARG A 209 16.07 -8.55 -4.55
CA ARG A 209 15.37 -7.68 -5.51
C ARG A 209 14.72 -8.48 -6.63
N LYS A 210 14.43 -9.74 -6.39
CA LYS A 210 13.80 -10.64 -7.34
C LYS A 210 12.30 -10.44 -7.38
N SER A 211 11.73 -10.57 -8.57
CA SER A 211 10.28 -10.69 -8.75
C SER A 211 9.94 -12.13 -9.08
N VAL A 212 9.06 -12.73 -8.30
CA VAL A 212 8.53 -14.07 -8.57
C VAL A 212 7.33 -13.94 -9.48
N VAL A 213 7.23 -14.79 -10.47
CA VAL A 213 6.17 -14.79 -11.51
C VAL A 213 5.33 -16.05 -11.38
#